data_252100af3a55ddfe3afc3125477efe6a
#
_entry.id   252100af3a55ddfe3afc3125477efe6a
#
_cell.length_a   1.000
_cell.length_b   1.000
_cell.length_c   1.000
_cell.angle_alpha   90.00
_cell.angle_beta   90.00
_cell.angle_gamma   90.00
#
_symmetry.space_group_name_H-M   'P 1'
#
loop_
_entity.id
_entity.type
_entity.pdbx_description
1 polymer ?
#
loop_
_entity_poly.entity_id
_entity_poly.type
_entity_poly.pdbx_seq_one_letter_code
_entity_poly.pdbx_strand_id
1 'polypeptide(L)'
;MQPKYDMKQRLLMVIFATGLALGFVACDKSPPAPPPAADGTSAATNPPAALTASHPEFQKIKGKWERPDGGYILEIRNVDAEGKLDASYANPSPIKVSRALAYSEGGQTKVFVELTDVNYPGCTYKLVWDAKNDQLFGLYYQAAMQQTYDVAFARLK
;
A
#
# COMPACT_ATOMS: atom_id res chain seq x y z
N MET A 1 18.27 30.88 -19.94
CA MET A 1 18.17 30.09 -21.19
C MET A 1 17.23 28.93 -20.90
N GLN A 2 15.98 29.05 -21.34
CA GLN A 2 14.93 28.03 -21.14
C GLN A 2 14.87 27.16 -22.39
N PRO A 3 14.85 25.82 -22.29
CA PRO A 3 14.54 24.99 -23.45
C PRO A 3 13.02 25.01 -23.69
N LYS A 4 12.65 25.51 -24.87
CA LYS A 4 11.29 25.41 -25.42
C LYS A 4 11.02 23.96 -25.78
N TYR A 5 10.06 23.32 -25.12
CA TYR A 5 9.50 22.05 -25.59
C TYR A 5 8.47 22.31 -26.68
N ASP A 6 8.78 21.79 -27.84
CA ASP A 6 7.98 21.89 -29.05
C ASP A 6 6.80 20.92 -29.01
N MET A 7 5.62 21.47 -29.15
CA MET A 7 4.32 20.82 -29.07
C MET A 7 3.90 20.35 -30.47
N LYS A 8 4.47 19.25 -30.98
CA LYS A 8 3.99 18.57 -32.19
C LYS A 8 4.48 17.13 -32.26
N GLN A 9 3.70 16.18 -31.78
CA GLN A 9 3.65 14.82 -32.38
C GLN A 9 2.34 14.14 -31.99
N ARG A 10 1.37 14.31 -32.87
CA ARG A 10 0.76 13.30 -33.80
C ARG A 10 -0.08 12.20 -33.10
N LEU A 11 -1.32 12.53 -33.03
CA LEU A 11 -2.49 11.77 -33.47
C LEU A 11 -2.13 10.55 -34.36
N LEU A 12 -2.31 9.34 -33.84
CA LEU A 12 -2.49 8.14 -34.67
C LEU A 12 -3.74 7.39 -34.18
N MET A 13 -4.83 7.63 -34.94
CA MET A 13 -6.05 6.83 -34.95
C MET A 13 -5.72 5.47 -35.57
N VAL A 14 -6.06 4.38 -34.88
CA VAL A 14 -6.27 3.10 -35.54
C VAL A 14 -7.62 2.56 -35.10
N ILE A 15 -8.56 2.64 -36.01
CA ILE A 15 -9.86 1.98 -35.99
C ILE A 15 -9.63 0.55 -36.45
N PHE A 16 -10.05 -0.44 -35.68
CA PHE A 16 -10.34 -1.78 -36.19
C PHE A 16 -11.73 -2.21 -35.75
N ALA A 17 -12.54 -2.41 -36.74
CA ALA A 17 -13.92 -2.86 -36.66
C ALA A 17 -14.01 -4.39 -36.79
N THR A 18 -15.11 -4.91 -36.26
CA THR A 18 -15.88 -6.11 -36.63
C THR A 18 -15.36 -7.50 -36.29
N GLY A 19 -16.24 -8.25 -35.61
CA GLY A 19 -16.22 -9.71 -35.46
C GLY A 19 -17.33 -10.24 -34.57
N LEU A 20 -18.55 -10.39 -35.17
CA LEU A 20 -19.76 -11.01 -34.63
C LEU A 20 -19.60 -12.53 -34.62
N ALA A 21 -19.85 -13.24 -33.52
CA ALA A 21 -20.24 -14.65 -33.52
C ALA A 21 -21.08 -14.99 -32.28
N LEU A 22 -22.34 -15.34 -32.53
CA LEU A 22 -23.28 -15.99 -31.60
C LEU A 22 -22.83 -17.44 -31.31
N GLY A 23 -23.01 -17.89 -30.08
CA GLY A 23 -22.91 -19.29 -29.71
C GLY A 23 -23.58 -19.56 -28.37
N PHE A 24 -24.91 -19.83 -28.41
CA PHE A 24 -25.66 -20.40 -27.28
C PHE A 24 -25.33 -21.87 -27.15
N VAL A 25 -24.88 -22.35 -26.00
CA VAL A 25 -25.07 -23.74 -25.54
C VAL A 25 -25.43 -23.71 -24.07
N ALA A 26 -26.65 -23.98 -23.75
CA ALA A 26 -27.15 -24.35 -22.44
C ALA A 26 -26.75 -25.79 -22.14
N CYS A 27 -26.15 -26.05 -21.01
CA CYS A 27 -26.12 -27.37 -20.38
C CYS A 27 -26.38 -27.20 -18.89
N ASP A 28 -27.60 -27.55 -18.57
CA ASP A 28 -28.12 -27.85 -17.24
C ASP A 28 -27.35 -29.05 -16.64
N LYS A 29 -26.76 -28.90 -15.46
CA LYS A 29 -26.40 -30.02 -14.61
C LYS A 29 -26.51 -29.62 -13.15
N SER A 30 -27.58 -30.12 -12.53
CA SER A 30 -27.80 -30.09 -11.08
C SER A 30 -26.62 -30.67 -10.29
N PRO A 31 -26.31 -30.12 -9.10
CA PRO A 31 -25.27 -30.65 -8.22
C PRO A 31 -25.78 -31.92 -7.48
N PRO A 32 -24.92 -32.95 -7.29
CA PRO A 32 -25.26 -34.11 -6.46
C PRO A 32 -25.25 -33.75 -4.96
N ALA A 33 -26.15 -34.41 -4.22
CA ALA A 33 -26.35 -34.31 -2.79
C ALA A 33 -25.10 -34.75 -1.96
N PRO A 34 -24.89 -34.18 -0.77
CA PRO A 34 -23.76 -34.54 0.10
C PRO A 34 -24.01 -35.89 0.78
N PRO A 35 -22.96 -36.72 0.98
CA PRO A 35 -23.03 -37.96 1.73
C PRO A 35 -23.18 -37.71 3.25
N PRO A 36 -23.72 -38.70 4.01
CA PRO A 36 -24.05 -38.55 5.42
C PRO A 36 -22.81 -38.45 6.32
N ALA A 37 -22.97 -37.72 7.41
CA ALA A 37 -22.00 -37.54 8.49
C ALA A 37 -21.60 -38.85 9.10
N ALA A 38 -20.30 -39.12 9.20
CA ALA A 38 -19.71 -40.13 10.08
C ALA A 38 -19.19 -39.41 11.34
N ASP A 39 -19.73 -39.79 12.47
CA ASP A 39 -19.22 -39.46 13.81
C ASP A 39 -17.75 -39.93 13.91
N GLY A 40 -16.87 -38.99 14.17
CA GLY A 40 -15.45 -39.24 14.38
C GLY A 40 -14.90 -38.28 15.44
N THR A 41 -14.94 -38.72 16.67
CA THR A 41 -14.10 -38.38 17.84
C THR A 41 -13.21 -37.17 17.69
N SER A 42 -13.61 -36.11 18.43
CA SER A 42 -12.84 -34.90 18.70
C SER A 42 -11.53 -35.25 19.42
N ALA A 43 -10.44 -35.33 18.67
CA ALA A 43 -9.13 -35.09 19.24
C ALA A 43 -8.89 -33.59 19.17
N ALA A 44 -8.90 -32.93 20.32
CA ALA A 44 -8.48 -31.55 20.46
C ALA A 44 -7.00 -31.45 20.10
N THR A 45 -6.72 -31.30 18.81
CA THR A 45 -5.41 -30.86 18.35
C THR A 45 -5.41 -29.35 18.52
N ASN A 46 -4.71 -28.86 19.55
CA ASN A 46 -4.37 -27.46 19.63
C ASN A 46 -3.84 -27.01 18.27
N PRO A 47 -4.37 -25.94 17.68
CA PRO A 47 -3.75 -25.35 16.51
C PRO A 47 -2.28 -25.10 16.86
N PRO A 48 -1.31 -25.44 15.98
CA PRO A 48 0.06 -24.98 16.19
C PRO A 48 -0.04 -23.48 16.41
N ALA A 49 0.50 -23.00 17.53
CA ALA A 49 0.69 -21.57 17.74
C ALA A 49 1.37 -21.06 16.47
N ALA A 50 0.63 -20.31 15.66
CA ALA A 50 1.22 -19.58 14.56
C ALA A 50 2.35 -18.78 15.21
N LEU A 51 3.58 -19.15 14.91
CA LEU A 51 4.76 -18.38 15.27
C LEU A 51 4.53 -17.02 14.61
N THR A 52 3.97 -16.11 15.36
CA THR A 52 3.84 -14.71 14.96
C THR A 52 5.29 -14.26 14.78
N ALA A 53 5.75 -14.25 13.54
CA ALA A 53 7.07 -13.77 13.21
C ALA A 53 7.08 -12.30 13.59
N SER A 54 7.51 -12.00 14.81
CA SER A 54 7.75 -10.63 15.21
C SER A 54 8.89 -10.11 14.35
N HIS A 55 8.62 -9.09 13.58
CA HIS A 55 9.59 -8.38 12.74
C HIS A 55 10.26 -7.28 13.56
N PRO A 56 11.35 -7.57 14.30
CA PRO A 56 11.99 -6.59 15.17
C PRO A 56 12.53 -5.38 14.40
N GLU A 57 12.82 -5.56 13.10
CA GLU A 57 13.22 -4.48 12.21
C GLU A 57 12.11 -3.43 12.04
N PHE A 58 10.83 -3.81 12.09
CA PHE A 58 9.73 -2.87 11.97
C PHE A 58 9.58 -1.97 13.21
N GLN A 59 10.06 -2.41 14.37
CA GLN A 59 10.05 -1.57 15.58
C GLN A 59 10.98 -0.36 15.45
N LYS A 60 11.97 -0.44 14.57
CA LYS A 60 12.95 0.63 14.36
C LYS A 60 12.38 1.83 13.61
N ILE A 61 11.29 1.66 12.86
CA ILE A 61 10.64 2.77 12.15
C ILE A 61 9.66 3.55 13.02
N LYS A 62 9.42 3.15 14.27
CA LYS A 62 8.56 3.89 15.20
C LYS A 62 9.16 5.25 15.52
N GLY A 63 8.32 6.26 15.61
CA GLY A 63 8.70 7.63 15.93
C GLY A 63 7.99 8.66 15.06
N LYS A 64 8.47 9.90 15.16
CA LYS A 64 7.99 11.02 14.36
C LYS A 64 8.96 11.33 13.24
N TRP A 65 8.44 11.54 12.06
CA TRP A 65 9.19 11.76 10.84
C TRP A 65 8.70 13.02 10.17
N GLU A 66 9.60 13.95 9.85
CA GLU A 66 9.27 15.23 9.23
C GLU A 66 9.84 15.32 7.82
N ARG A 67 9.02 15.82 6.89
CA ARG A 67 9.48 16.25 5.57
C ARG A 67 9.97 17.69 5.67
N PRO A 68 11.28 17.94 5.43
CA PRO A 68 11.84 19.28 5.56
C PRO A 68 11.35 20.29 4.52
N ASP A 69 10.75 19.80 3.41
CA ASP A 69 10.22 20.62 2.32
C ASP A 69 8.82 21.21 2.55
N GLY A 70 8.18 20.93 3.68
CA GLY A 70 6.84 21.44 3.93
C GLY A 70 6.28 21.21 5.33
N GLY A 71 7.09 20.74 6.27
CA GLY A 71 6.64 20.51 7.66
C GLY A 71 5.57 19.41 7.80
N TYR A 72 5.53 18.47 6.85
CA TYR A 72 4.64 17.30 6.92
C TYR A 72 5.16 16.32 7.95
N ILE A 73 4.30 15.90 8.88
CA ILE A 73 4.65 14.98 9.96
C ILE A 73 3.94 13.64 9.74
N LEU A 74 4.73 12.57 9.65
CA LEU A 74 4.27 11.19 9.76
C LEU A 74 4.69 10.66 11.13
N GLU A 75 3.75 10.27 11.97
CA GLU A 75 4.02 9.63 13.24
C GLU A 75 3.63 8.16 13.20
N ILE A 76 4.56 7.26 13.49
CA ILE A 76 4.36 5.82 13.60
C ILE A 76 4.45 5.47 15.09
N ARG A 77 3.31 5.21 15.75
CA ARG A 77 3.24 4.92 17.18
C ARG A 77 3.48 3.46 17.48
N ASN A 78 2.94 2.58 16.66
CA ASN A 78 3.08 1.14 16.85
C ASN A 78 3.12 0.38 15.52
N VAL A 79 3.68 -0.83 15.57
CA VAL A 79 3.69 -1.80 14.47
C VAL A 79 3.27 -3.14 15.05
N ASP A 80 2.21 -3.75 14.54
CA ASP A 80 1.78 -5.08 14.97
C ASP A 80 2.61 -6.20 14.31
N ALA A 81 2.28 -7.43 14.65
CA ALA A 81 3.00 -8.62 14.15
C ALA A 81 2.85 -8.81 12.63
N GLU A 82 1.77 -8.35 12.06
CA GLU A 82 1.42 -8.43 10.65
C GLU A 82 1.96 -7.22 9.85
N GLY A 83 2.65 -6.29 10.51
CA GLY A 83 3.22 -5.09 9.90
C GLY A 83 2.23 -3.93 9.73
N LYS A 84 1.00 -4.04 10.29
CA LYS A 84 0.07 -2.91 10.27
C LYS A 84 0.56 -1.83 11.23
N LEU A 85 0.53 -0.58 10.75
CA LEU A 85 0.98 0.57 11.50
C LEU A 85 -0.18 1.30 12.17
N ASP A 86 -0.01 1.62 13.45
CA ASP A 86 -0.74 2.72 14.08
C ASP A 86 0.00 4.02 13.75
N ALA A 87 -0.50 4.72 12.75
CA ALA A 87 0.14 5.91 12.21
C ALA A 87 -0.83 7.09 12.07
N SER A 88 -0.29 8.30 12.22
CA SER A 88 -0.98 9.54 11.91
C SER A 88 -0.14 10.40 10.97
N TYR A 89 -0.83 11.27 10.23
CA TYR A 89 -0.21 12.19 9.29
C TYR A 89 -0.79 13.59 9.45
N ALA A 90 0.04 14.63 9.34
CA ALA A 90 -0.39 16.02 9.48
C ALA A 90 0.35 16.96 8.53
N ASN A 91 -0.34 18.08 8.12
CA ASN A 91 0.20 19.18 7.31
C ASN A 91 -0.61 20.49 7.45
N PRO A 92 -0.34 21.33 8.36
CA PRO A 92 -0.05 21.09 9.77
C PRO A 92 -1.22 20.43 10.50
N SER A 93 -2.45 20.53 9.93
CA SER A 93 -3.66 19.90 10.47
C SER A 93 -3.62 18.39 10.23
N PRO A 94 -4.24 17.60 11.11
CA PRO A 94 -4.34 16.16 10.94
C PRO A 94 -5.03 15.78 9.62
N ILE A 95 -4.47 14.79 8.94
CA ILE A 95 -4.97 14.22 7.69
C ILE A 95 -5.25 12.74 7.92
N LYS A 96 -6.43 12.28 7.50
CA LYS A 96 -6.86 10.91 7.74
C LYS A 96 -6.01 9.90 6.97
N VAL A 97 -5.42 8.95 7.71
CA VAL A 97 -4.74 7.77 7.17
C VAL A 97 -5.75 6.63 7.05
N SER A 98 -5.96 6.10 5.85
CA SER A 98 -6.85 4.96 5.60
C SER A 98 -6.15 3.63 5.81
N ARG A 99 -4.88 3.54 5.43
CA ARG A 99 -4.06 2.35 5.56
C ARG A 99 -2.59 2.72 5.76
N ALA A 100 -1.93 2.01 6.67
CA ALA A 100 -0.50 2.14 6.86
C ALA A 100 0.09 0.76 7.19
N LEU A 101 1.18 0.38 6.49
CA LEU A 101 1.81 -0.93 6.59
C LEU A 101 3.33 -0.80 6.55
N ALA A 102 4.02 -1.64 7.34
CA ALA A 102 5.42 -1.98 7.16
C ALA A 102 5.53 -3.37 6.54
N TYR A 103 6.48 -3.58 5.65
CA TYR A 103 6.77 -4.88 5.05
C TYR A 103 8.25 -4.97 4.68
N SER A 104 8.74 -6.19 4.53
CA SER A 104 10.11 -6.45 4.10
C SER A 104 10.12 -6.86 2.63
N GLU A 105 10.94 -6.21 1.82
CA GLU A 105 11.14 -6.54 0.42
C GLU A 105 12.58 -6.28 0.02
N GLY A 106 13.25 -7.28 -0.55
CA GLY A 106 14.66 -7.19 -0.91
C GLY A 106 15.60 -6.95 0.28
N GLY A 107 15.23 -7.42 1.49
CA GLY A 107 16.00 -7.19 2.71
C GLY A 107 15.88 -5.77 3.28
N GLN A 108 15.00 -4.94 2.73
CA GLN A 108 14.74 -3.58 3.19
C GLN A 108 13.39 -3.47 3.88
N THR A 109 13.32 -2.68 4.94
CA THR A 109 12.05 -2.30 5.56
C THR A 109 11.39 -1.21 4.74
N LYS A 110 10.19 -1.47 4.26
CA LYS A 110 9.37 -0.53 3.50
C LYS A 110 8.15 -0.11 4.28
N VAL A 111 7.68 1.10 4.01
CA VAL A 111 6.48 1.70 4.62
C VAL A 111 5.55 2.15 3.52
N PHE A 112 4.30 1.73 3.62
CA PHE A 112 3.20 2.20 2.79
C PHE A 112 2.23 3.00 3.65
N VAL A 113 1.82 4.18 3.19
CA VAL A 113 0.77 5.00 3.82
C VAL A 113 -0.19 5.48 2.75
N GLU A 114 -1.48 5.32 3.00
CA GLU A 114 -2.56 5.82 2.15
C GLU A 114 -3.39 6.86 2.92
N LEU A 115 -3.60 8.00 2.27
CA LEU A 115 -4.38 9.11 2.80
C LEU A 115 -5.77 9.15 2.16
N THR A 116 -6.79 9.53 2.94
CA THR A 116 -8.19 9.53 2.49
C THR A 116 -8.96 10.78 2.94
N ASP A 117 -8.27 11.91 3.08
CA ASP A 117 -8.92 13.18 3.43
C ASP A 117 -9.41 13.94 2.19
N VAL A 118 -10.22 14.99 2.41
CA VAL A 118 -10.86 15.79 1.35
C VAL A 118 -9.87 16.31 0.31
N ASN A 119 -8.68 16.73 0.74
CA ASN A 119 -7.62 17.23 -0.15
C ASN A 119 -6.59 16.17 -0.55
N TYR A 120 -6.74 14.93 -0.06
CA TYR A 120 -5.78 13.85 -0.22
C TYR A 120 -6.43 12.50 -0.63
N PRO A 121 -7.52 12.48 -1.43
CA PRO A 121 -8.22 11.23 -1.74
C PRO A 121 -7.32 10.32 -2.56
N GLY A 122 -6.91 9.18 -1.98
CA GLY A 122 -6.08 8.18 -2.66
C GLY A 122 -4.60 8.58 -2.84
N CYS A 123 -4.13 9.61 -2.14
CA CYS A 123 -2.71 9.93 -2.10
C CYS A 123 -1.94 8.86 -1.32
N THR A 124 -0.77 8.45 -1.82
CA THR A 124 -0.01 7.38 -1.18
C THR A 124 1.46 7.71 -1.03
N TYR A 125 2.06 7.19 0.04
CA TYR A 125 3.50 7.13 0.24
C TYR A 125 3.98 5.69 0.09
N LYS A 126 5.09 5.51 -0.65
CA LYS A 126 5.86 4.27 -0.72
C LYS A 126 7.30 4.61 -0.33
N LEU A 127 7.66 4.27 0.89
CA LEU A 127 8.92 4.68 1.49
C LEU A 127 9.79 3.47 1.81
N VAL A 128 11.11 3.69 1.84
CA VAL A 128 12.13 2.75 2.28
C VAL A 128 12.84 3.34 3.50
N TRP A 129 13.07 2.55 4.53
CA TRP A 129 13.85 2.98 5.66
C TRP A 129 15.34 2.85 5.39
N ASP A 130 16.06 3.96 5.47
CA ASP A 130 17.50 4.03 5.46
C ASP A 130 18.02 4.06 6.91
N ALA A 131 18.51 2.90 7.38
CA ALA A 131 19.03 2.76 8.73
C ALA A 131 20.31 3.56 8.98
N LYS A 132 21.08 3.86 7.91
CA LYS A 132 22.36 4.58 8.03
C LYS A 132 22.15 6.05 8.31
N ASN A 133 21.19 6.65 7.62
CA ASN A 133 20.88 8.08 7.72
C ASN A 133 19.68 8.36 8.63
N ASP A 134 19.01 7.31 9.13
CA ASP A 134 17.77 7.37 9.93
C ASP A 134 16.69 8.21 9.23
N GLN A 135 16.41 7.83 7.98
CA GLN A 135 15.46 8.51 7.10
C GLN A 135 14.48 7.51 6.48
N LEU A 136 13.26 8.00 6.18
CA LEU A 136 12.32 7.33 5.28
C LEU A 136 12.35 8.09 3.96
N PHE A 137 12.72 7.44 2.87
CA PHE A 137 12.75 8.07 1.56
C PHE A 137 11.99 7.24 0.52
N GLY A 138 11.50 7.86 -0.51
CA GLY A 138 10.77 7.18 -1.56
C GLY A 138 9.82 8.09 -2.32
N LEU A 139 8.63 7.59 -2.62
CA LEU A 139 7.69 8.23 -3.54
C LEU A 139 6.41 8.66 -2.82
N TYR A 140 5.95 9.86 -3.14
CA TYR A 140 4.62 10.37 -2.86
C TYR A 140 3.82 10.46 -4.15
N TYR A 141 2.71 9.74 -4.24
CA TYR A 141 1.76 9.85 -5.32
C TYR A 141 0.61 10.78 -4.94
N GLN A 142 0.44 11.87 -5.67
CA GLN A 142 -0.65 12.81 -5.53
C GLN A 142 -1.76 12.46 -6.51
N ALA A 143 -2.81 11.81 -6.04
CA ALA A 143 -3.86 11.23 -6.88
C ALA A 143 -4.62 12.27 -7.70
N ALA A 144 -4.95 13.44 -7.11
CA ALA A 144 -5.68 14.51 -7.80
C ALA A 144 -4.96 15.06 -9.05
N MET A 145 -3.63 15.04 -9.04
CA MET A 145 -2.80 15.52 -10.15
C MET A 145 -2.18 14.38 -10.96
N GLN A 146 -2.36 13.12 -10.53
CA GLN A 146 -1.75 11.93 -11.11
C GLN A 146 -0.21 12.07 -11.24
N GLN A 147 0.41 12.72 -10.26
CA GLN A 147 1.85 12.98 -10.24
C GLN A 147 2.53 12.26 -9.09
N THR A 148 3.78 11.89 -9.32
CA THR A 148 4.63 11.24 -8.33
C THR A 148 5.85 12.13 -8.06
N TYR A 149 6.20 12.26 -6.79
CA TYR A 149 7.30 13.07 -6.31
C TYR A 149 8.25 12.25 -5.45
N ASP A 150 9.54 12.49 -5.59
CA ASP A 150 10.53 11.98 -4.63
C ASP A 150 10.41 12.74 -3.32
N VAL A 151 10.42 12.01 -2.22
CA VAL A 151 10.28 12.58 -0.87
C VAL A 151 11.23 11.92 0.11
N ALA A 152 11.62 12.67 1.13
CA ALA A 152 12.38 12.16 2.25
C ALA A 152 11.81 12.72 3.56
N PHE A 153 11.79 11.88 4.59
CA PHE A 153 11.45 12.24 5.95
C PHE A 153 12.66 12.00 6.84
N ALA A 154 13.02 12.97 7.63
CA ALA A 154 14.03 12.84 8.69
C ALA A 154 13.33 12.54 10.02
N ARG A 155 13.96 11.74 10.88
CA ARG A 155 13.45 11.48 12.22
C ARG A 155 13.52 12.76 13.07
N LEU A 156 12.40 13.11 13.69
CA LEU A 156 12.38 14.12 14.76
C LEU A 156 12.94 13.51 16.05
N LYS A 157 13.88 14.22 16.67
CA LYS A 157 14.51 13.86 17.95
C LYS A 157 13.70 14.42 19.11
#